data_d3292a7c71855c12a556c84b99d6084a
#
_entry.id   d3292a7c71855c12a556c84b99d6084a
#
_cell.length_a   1.000
_cell.length_b   1.000
_cell.length_c   1.000
_cell.angle_alpha   90.00
_cell.angle_beta   90.00
_cell.angle_gamma   90.00
#
_symmetry.space_group_name_H-M   'P 1'
#
loop_
_entity.id
_entity.type
_entity.pdbx_description
1 polymer ?
#
loop_
_entity_poly.entity_id
_entity_poly.type
_entity_poly.pdbx_seq_one_letter_code
_entity_poly.pdbx_strand_id
1 'polypeptide(L)'
;MKSQAEKIFGFEVVNNYDWTKDINVIDFLRDYGKYFNVNYMIAKDKVKSRMETGITYAEFSYMILQALDFLELFETRNCELQVAGSDQWGNITSGIELIRKKTGKEAYGMVMPLVTTTEMFKKAYAGGYAV
;
A
#
# COMPACT_ATOMS: atom_id res chain seq x y z
N MET A 1 -7.78 -4.60 -16.52
CA MET A 1 -6.71 -5.13 -15.64
C MET A 1 -7.07 -6.48 -15.04
N LYS A 2 -8.20 -6.66 -14.31
CA LYS A 2 -8.56 -7.95 -13.68
C LYS A 2 -8.51 -9.12 -14.66
N SER A 3 -9.23 -9.04 -15.77
CA SER A 3 -9.26 -10.10 -16.80
C SER A 3 -7.90 -10.44 -17.43
N GLN A 4 -7.02 -9.43 -17.54
CA GLN A 4 -5.65 -9.62 -18.04
C GLN A 4 -4.79 -10.36 -17.03
N ALA A 5 -4.87 -9.98 -15.75
CA ALA A 5 -4.12 -10.61 -14.68
C ALA A 5 -4.55 -12.08 -14.50
N GLU A 6 -5.85 -12.34 -14.48
CA GLU A 6 -6.40 -13.70 -14.39
C GLU A 6 -5.97 -14.58 -15.58
N LYS A 7 -5.98 -14.01 -16.81
CA LYS A 7 -5.54 -14.73 -18.01
C LYS A 7 -4.05 -15.06 -18.02
N ILE A 8 -3.20 -14.16 -17.48
CA ILE A 8 -1.74 -14.34 -17.50
C ILE A 8 -1.29 -15.23 -16.35
N PHE A 9 -1.82 -15.02 -15.16
CA PHE A 9 -1.31 -15.63 -13.94
C PHE A 9 -2.17 -16.78 -13.40
N GLY A 10 -3.43 -16.86 -13.80
CA GLY A 10 -4.34 -17.93 -13.38
C GLY A 10 -4.70 -17.93 -11.88
N PHE A 11 -4.48 -16.81 -11.16
CA PHE A 11 -4.81 -16.69 -9.75
C PHE A 11 -6.01 -15.76 -9.50
N GLU A 12 -6.55 -15.83 -8.31
CA GLU A 12 -7.66 -14.98 -7.87
C GLU A 12 -7.22 -13.50 -7.80
N VAL A 13 -8.02 -12.63 -8.41
CA VAL A 13 -7.86 -11.18 -8.32
C VAL A 13 -9.01 -10.60 -7.52
N VAL A 14 -8.72 -9.97 -6.41
CA VAL A 14 -9.67 -9.27 -5.56
C VAL A 14 -9.63 -7.77 -5.80
N ASN A 15 -10.74 -7.09 -5.51
CA ASN A 15 -10.84 -5.64 -5.66
C ASN A 15 -11.02 -4.99 -4.29
N ASN A 16 -10.08 -4.15 -3.88
CA ASN A 16 -10.13 -3.47 -2.60
C ASN A 16 -11.36 -2.54 -2.45
N TYR A 17 -11.98 -2.11 -3.54
CA TYR A 17 -13.24 -1.38 -3.49
C TYR A 17 -14.35 -2.15 -2.78
N ASP A 18 -14.32 -3.49 -2.83
CA ASP A 18 -15.37 -4.34 -2.25
C ASP A 18 -15.49 -4.20 -0.74
N TRP A 19 -14.38 -3.91 -0.04
CA TRP A 19 -14.38 -3.65 1.41
C TRP A 19 -14.23 -2.18 1.79
N THR A 20 -13.67 -1.33 0.92
CA THR A 20 -13.46 0.09 1.26
C THR A 20 -14.69 0.95 1.04
N LYS A 21 -15.57 0.61 0.09
CA LYS A 21 -16.74 1.42 -0.30
C LYS A 21 -17.75 1.70 0.84
N ASP A 22 -17.84 0.78 1.80
CA ASP A 22 -18.80 0.86 2.90
C ASP A 22 -18.20 1.45 4.18
N ILE A 23 -16.92 1.76 4.19
CA ILE A 23 -16.22 2.39 5.33
C ILE A 23 -16.45 3.90 5.26
N ASN A 24 -17.22 4.45 6.21
CA ASN A 24 -17.33 5.90 6.29
C ASN A 24 -16.05 6.55 6.87
N VAL A 25 -15.85 7.83 6.61
CA VAL A 25 -14.62 8.53 6.99
C VAL A 25 -14.39 8.58 8.50
N ILE A 26 -15.44 8.65 9.29
CA ILE A 26 -15.32 8.69 10.77
C ILE A 26 -14.84 7.33 11.29
N ASP A 27 -15.43 6.24 10.80
CA ASP A 27 -15.02 4.89 11.16
C ASP A 27 -13.59 4.62 10.70
N PHE A 28 -13.22 5.06 9.50
CA PHE A 28 -11.85 4.95 9.01
C PHE A 28 -10.84 5.63 9.96
N LEU A 29 -11.10 6.86 10.37
CA LEU A 29 -10.21 7.58 11.27
C LEU A 29 -10.19 6.97 12.68
N ARG A 30 -11.35 6.59 13.21
CA ARG A 30 -11.47 6.01 14.55
C ARG A 30 -10.85 4.62 14.65
N ASP A 31 -11.10 3.75 13.69
CA ASP A 31 -10.81 2.31 13.81
C ASP A 31 -9.46 1.91 13.19
N TYR A 32 -8.95 2.73 12.25
CA TYR A 32 -7.67 2.52 11.59
C TYR A 32 -6.71 3.68 11.81
N GLY A 33 -7.14 4.91 11.58
CA GLY A 33 -6.28 6.10 11.67
C GLY A 33 -5.54 6.24 13.00
N LYS A 34 -6.18 5.87 14.11
CA LYS A 34 -5.58 5.92 15.46
C LYS A 34 -4.29 5.08 15.62
N TYR A 35 -4.05 4.10 14.76
CA TYR A 35 -2.85 3.26 14.82
C TYR A 35 -1.65 3.88 14.11
N PHE A 36 -1.86 4.98 13.37
CA PHE A 36 -0.83 5.64 12.57
C PHE A 36 -0.37 6.94 13.25
N ASN A 37 0.85 6.91 13.78
CA ASN A 37 1.47 8.11 14.32
C ASN A 37 2.01 8.98 13.19
N VAL A 38 1.63 10.26 13.14
CA VAL A 38 2.00 11.19 12.07
C VAL A 38 3.52 11.38 12.00
N ASN A 39 4.21 11.48 13.13
CA ASN A 39 5.67 11.63 13.14
C ASN A 39 6.36 10.41 12.50
N TYR A 40 5.84 9.22 12.78
CA TYR A 40 6.34 7.99 12.15
C TYR A 40 6.08 7.97 10.64
N MET A 41 4.90 8.43 10.21
CA MET A 41 4.57 8.52 8.78
C MET A 41 5.47 9.50 8.04
N ILE A 42 5.73 10.67 8.62
CA ILE A 42 6.63 11.70 8.05
C ILE A 42 8.08 11.21 7.97
N ALA A 43 8.51 10.38 8.89
CA ALA A 43 9.88 9.83 8.91
C ALA A 43 10.15 8.80 7.79
N LYS A 44 9.12 8.30 7.11
CA LYS A 44 9.30 7.38 5.97
C LYS A 44 10.00 8.11 4.82
N ASP A 45 11.01 7.49 4.22
CA ASP A 45 11.86 8.11 3.19
C ASP A 45 11.07 8.71 2.02
N LYS A 46 10.06 7.98 1.54
CA LYS A 46 9.21 8.43 0.44
C LYS A 46 8.38 9.67 0.82
N VAL A 47 7.87 9.73 2.04
CA VAL A 47 7.12 10.90 2.54
C VAL A 47 8.08 12.06 2.78
N LYS A 48 9.20 11.80 3.46
CA LYS A 48 10.22 12.81 3.77
C LYS A 48 10.74 13.50 2.51
N SER A 49 11.04 12.76 1.45
CA SER A 49 11.51 13.32 0.18
C SER A 49 10.46 14.22 -0.51
N ARG A 50 9.17 14.02 -0.23
CA ARG A 50 8.07 14.80 -0.79
C ARG A 50 7.68 16.02 0.06
N MET A 51 8.09 16.06 1.33
CA MET A 51 7.75 17.18 2.22
C MET A 51 8.28 18.53 1.73
N GLU A 52 9.45 18.55 1.09
CA GLU A 52 10.07 19.77 0.56
C GLU A 52 9.32 20.32 -0.67
N THR A 53 8.76 19.45 -1.50
CA THR A 53 8.03 19.81 -2.73
C THR A 53 6.52 19.91 -2.54
N GLY A 54 6.04 19.51 -1.37
CA GLY A 54 4.64 19.37 -1.04
C GLY A 54 4.10 17.96 -1.27
N ILE A 55 3.24 17.53 -0.35
CA ILE A 55 2.51 16.27 -0.43
C ILE A 55 1.04 16.53 -0.14
N THR A 56 0.16 15.99 -0.94
CA THR A 56 -1.29 16.08 -0.69
C THR A 56 -1.69 15.14 0.45
N TYR A 57 -2.81 15.46 1.11
CA TYR A 57 -3.36 14.57 2.16
C TYR A 57 -3.70 13.18 1.58
N ALA A 58 -4.17 13.11 0.34
CA ALA A 58 -4.44 11.85 -0.34
C ALA A 58 -3.18 10.98 -0.48
N GLU A 59 -2.08 11.56 -0.96
CA GLU A 59 -0.79 10.86 -1.05
C GLU A 59 -0.25 10.46 0.32
N PHE A 60 -0.37 11.34 1.31
CA PHE A 60 0.08 11.08 2.68
C PHE A 60 -0.69 9.94 3.34
N SER A 61 -2.01 9.92 3.16
CA SER A 61 -2.89 8.90 3.75
C SER A 61 -2.90 7.57 2.97
N TYR A 62 -2.33 7.51 1.77
CA TYR A 62 -2.33 6.30 0.95
C TYR A 62 -1.75 5.07 1.66
N MET A 63 -0.71 5.26 2.48
CA MET A 63 -0.14 4.14 3.25
C MET A 63 -1.13 3.52 4.24
N ILE A 64 -2.11 4.29 4.74
CA ILE A 64 -3.16 3.79 5.63
C ILE A 64 -4.13 2.90 4.85
N LEU A 65 -4.49 3.32 3.63
CA LEU A 65 -5.37 2.53 2.75
C LEU A 65 -4.73 1.21 2.36
N GLN A 66 -3.45 1.22 1.97
CA GLN A 66 -2.73 -0.01 1.64
C GLN A 66 -2.54 -0.92 2.86
N ALA A 67 -2.33 -0.35 4.04
CA ALA A 67 -2.25 -1.11 5.27
C ALA A 67 -3.60 -1.77 5.64
N LEU A 68 -4.71 -1.05 5.40
CA LEU A 68 -6.07 -1.59 5.55
C LEU A 68 -6.31 -2.75 4.59
N ASP A 69 -5.91 -2.63 3.33
CA ASP A 69 -6.03 -3.70 2.33
C ASP A 69 -5.28 -4.96 2.79
N PHE A 70 -4.07 -4.80 3.33
CA PHE A 70 -3.30 -5.94 3.84
C PHE A 70 -3.97 -6.58 5.07
N LEU A 71 -4.49 -5.77 5.99
CA LEU A 71 -5.23 -6.27 7.15
C LEU A 71 -6.48 -7.06 6.72
N GLU A 72 -7.27 -6.52 5.78
CA GLU A 72 -8.47 -7.19 5.25
C GLU A 72 -8.14 -8.55 4.62
N LEU A 73 -7.10 -8.60 3.79
CA LEU A 73 -6.64 -9.84 3.18
C LEU A 73 -6.08 -10.82 4.22
N PHE A 74 -5.42 -10.32 5.25
CA PHE A 74 -4.94 -11.14 6.37
C PHE A 74 -6.09 -11.79 7.14
N GLU A 75 -7.12 -10.99 7.49
CA GLU A 75 -8.25 -11.46 8.29
C GLU A 75 -9.22 -12.37 7.49
N THR A 76 -9.45 -12.06 6.20
CA THR A 76 -10.47 -12.74 5.39
C THR A 76 -9.93 -13.83 4.47
N ARG A 77 -8.64 -13.78 4.11
CA ARG A 77 -8.01 -14.68 3.13
C ARG A 77 -6.77 -15.41 3.66
N ASN A 78 -6.43 -15.23 4.94
CA ASN A 78 -5.19 -15.75 5.54
C ASN A 78 -3.93 -15.34 4.75
N CYS A 79 -3.92 -14.13 4.19
CA CYS A 79 -2.80 -13.59 3.44
C CYS A 79 -1.76 -13.03 4.41
N GLU A 80 -0.72 -13.78 4.70
CA GLU A 80 0.31 -13.41 5.69
C GLU A 80 1.52 -12.70 5.09
N LEU A 81 1.70 -12.74 3.76
CA LEU A 81 2.86 -12.19 3.07
C LEU A 81 2.43 -11.19 2.00
N GLN A 82 2.95 -9.96 2.08
CA GLN A 82 2.86 -8.97 1.01
C GLN A 82 4.18 -8.82 0.28
N VAL A 83 4.15 -8.90 -1.06
CA VAL A 83 5.33 -8.81 -1.93
C VAL A 83 5.18 -7.63 -2.89
N ALA A 84 6.23 -6.80 -3.02
CA ALA A 84 6.23 -5.67 -3.96
C ALA A 84 7.64 -5.21 -4.34
N GLY A 85 7.73 -4.14 -5.14
CA GLY A 85 8.99 -3.44 -5.38
C GLY A 85 9.52 -2.73 -4.13
N SER A 86 10.82 -2.47 -4.09
CA SER A 86 11.49 -1.86 -2.93
C SER A 86 10.95 -0.48 -2.54
N ASP A 87 10.33 0.23 -3.49
CA ASP A 87 9.66 1.52 -3.25
C ASP A 87 8.40 1.40 -2.36
N GLN A 88 7.85 0.19 -2.20
CA GLN A 88 6.66 -0.10 -1.40
C GLN A 88 6.99 -0.53 0.05
N TRP A 89 8.27 -0.59 0.42
CA TRP A 89 8.67 -1.06 1.75
C TRP A 89 7.99 -0.31 2.90
N GLY A 90 7.91 1.01 2.80
CA GLY A 90 7.24 1.86 3.79
C GLY A 90 5.75 1.54 3.96
N ASN A 91 5.05 1.23 2.86
CA ASN A 91 3.64 0.88 2.89
C ASN A 91 3.44 -0.54 3.46
N ILE A 92 4.26 -1.51 3.02
CA ILE A 92 4.21 -2.90 3.52
C ILE A 92 4.44 -2.94 5.03
N THR A 93 5.47 -2.27 5.54
CA THR A 93 5.76 -2.23 6.98
C THR A 93 4.65 -1.56 7.78
N SER A 94 3.95 -0.60 7.20
CA SER A 94 2.77 0.02 7.81
C SER A 94 1.61 -0.96 7.96
N GLY A 95 1.40 -1.84 6.97
CA GLY A 95 0.42 -2.91 7.03
C GLY A 95 0.76 -3.98 8.07
N ILE A 96 2.01 -4.43 8.11
CA ILE A 96 2.51 -5.37 9.14
C ILE A 96 2.27 -4.81 10.55
N GLU A 97 2.60 -3.53 10.76
CA GLU A 97 2.42 -2.88 12.05
C GLU A 97 0.94 -2.74 12.44
N LEU A 98 0.06 -2.44 11.47
CA LEU A 98 -1.39 -2.38 11.69
C LEU A 98 -1.93 -3.76 12.10
N ILE A 99 -1.56 -4.82 11.39
CA ILE A 99 -1.95 -6.20 11.71
C ILE A 99 -1.50 -6.55 13.13
N ARG A 100 -0.22 -6.30 13.45
CA ARG A 100 0.32 -6.57 14.79
C ARG A 100 -0.44 -5.83 15.88
N LYS A 101 -0.72 -4.54 15.71
CA LYS A 101 -1.41 -3.71 16.69
C LYS A 101 -2.89 -4.11 16.88
N LYS A 102 -3.54 -4.52 15.81
CA LYS A 102 -4.98 -4.79 15.82
C LYS A 102 -5.31 -6.23 16.19
N THR A 103 -4.48 -7.18 15.77
CA THR A 103 -4.75 -8.63 15.93
C THR A 103 -3.82 -9.32 16.92
N GLY A 104 -2.67 -8.73 17.24
CA GLY A 104 -1.59 -9.36 18.02
C GLY A 104 -0.82 -10.43 17.24
N LYS A 105 -1.11 -10.63 15.94
CA LYS A 105 -0.48 -11.64 15.09
C LYS A 105 0.64 -11.03 14.25
N GLU A 106 1.46 -11.90 13.66
CA GLU A 106 2.55 -11.52 12.78
C GLU A 106 2.13 -11.65 11.30
N ALA A 107 2.62 -10.72 10.49
CA ALA A 107 2.55 -10.76 9.04
C ALA A 107 3.92 -10.41 8.46
N TYR A 108 4.15 -10.72 7.20
CA TYR A 108 5.47 -10.64 6.59
C TYR A 108 5.44 -9.76 5.33
N GLY A 109 6.58 -9.18 5.03
CA GLY A 109 6.79 -8.39 3.81
C GLY A 109 8.06 -8.82 3.10
N MET A 110 7.99 -8.88 1.78
CA MET A 110 9.16 -9.11 0.94
C MET A 110 9.20 -8.05 -0.15
N VAL A 111 10.37 -7.46 -0.36
CA VAL A 111 10.58 -6.53 -1.47
C VAL A 111 11.69 -7.03 -2.37
N MET A 112 11.51 -6.73 -3.65
CA MET A 112 12.53 -6.99 -4.66
C MET A 112 12.97 -5.66 -5.29
N PRO A 113 14.19 -5.60 -5.86
CA PRO A 113 14.63 -4.42 -6.60
C PRO A 113 13.61 -4.04 -7.68
N LEU A 114 13.44 -2.74 -7.91
CA LEU A 114 12.61 -2.26 -8.98
C LEU A 114 13.12 -2.79 -10.33
N VAL A 115 12.21 -3.32 -11.12
CA VAL A 115 12.53 -3.68 -12.50
C VAL A 115 12.73 -2.39 -13.29
N THR A 116 13.98 -2.05 -13.56
CA THR A 116 14.32 -0.90 -14.39
C THR A 116 14.19 -1.29 -15.85
N THR A 117 13.33 -0.58 -16.57
CA THR A 117 13.19 -0.73 -18.02
C THR A 117 14.36 -0.09 -18.75
N THR A 118 14.67 -0.58 -19.95
CA THR A 118 15.66 0.02 -20.85
C THR A 118 15.37 1.51 -21.08
N GLU A 119 16.38 2.31 -21.44
CA GLU A 119 16.28 3.78 -21.59
C GLU A 119 15.11 4.26 -22.46
N MET A 120 14.65 3.45 -23.39
CA MET A 120 13.51 3.75 -24.25
C MET A 120 12.19 3.89 -23.48
N PHE A 121 12.00 3.06 -22.44
CA PHE A 121 10.85 3.16 -21.54
C PHE A 121 11.01 4.27 -20.50
N LYS A 122 12.24 4.58 -20.08
CA LYS A 122 12.52 5.72 -19.19
C LYS A 122 12.02 7.05 -19.80
N LYS A 123 12.20 7.25 -21.12
CA LYS A 123 11.70 8.45 -21.84
C LYS A 123 10.18 8.49 -21.95
N ALA A 124 9.51 7.36 -22.11
CA ALA A 124 8.05 7.30 -22.16
C ALA A 124 7.42 7.60 -20.79
N TYR A 125 8.05 7.16 -19.69
CA TYR A 125 7.59 7.45 -18.33
C TYR A 125 7.96 8.85 -17.82
N ALA A 126 9.02 9.47 -18.33
CA ALA A 126 9.35 10.88 -18.05
C ALA A 126 8.30 11.86 -18.59
N GLY A 127 7.39 11.39 -19.46
CA GLY A 127 6.26 12.14 -20.00
C GLY A 127 5.00 12.20 -19.12
N GLY A 128 5.03 11.72 -17.88
CA GLY A 128 4.00 12.05 -16.87
C GLY A 128 2.72 11.21 -16.89
N TYR A 129 2.78 9.93 -17.20
CA TYR A 129 1.68 9.00 -16.92
C TYR A 129 1.99 8.14 -15.69
N ALA A 130 1.82 8.73 -14.50
CA ALA A 130 1.55 7.97 -13.30
C ALA A 130 0.03 7.76 -13.23
N VAL A 131 -0.41 6.53 -13.37
CA VAL A 131 -1.76 6.11 -12.98
C VAL A 131 -1.72 5.78 -11.50
#